data_135ff3f6a802551fccb4fa7bec78852a
#
_entry.id   135ff3f6a802551fccb4fa7bec78852a
#
_cell.length_a   1.000
_cell.length_b   1.000
_cell.length_c   1.000
_cell.angle_alpha   90.00
_cell.angle_beta   90.00
_cell.angle_gamma   90.00
#
_symmetry.space_group_name_H-M   'P 1'
#
loop_
_entity.id
_entity.type
_entity.pdbx_description
1 polymer ?
#
loop_
_entity_poly.entity_id
_entity_poly.type
_entity_poly.pdbx_seq_one_letter_code
_entity_poly.pdbx_strand_id
1 'polypeptide(L)' 'MMAMLWAQEIMSAETMEDANALYERCPRLLKEKVKAILIKSGFEEIVQEE' A
#
# COMPACT_ATOMS: atom_id res chain seq x y z
N MET A 1 12.48 4.33 -5.18
CA MET A 1 12.49 4.29 -3.77
C MET A 1 11.32 4.92 -3.12
N MET A 2 10.61 5.76 -3.85
CA MET A 2 9.39 6.33 -3.28
C MET A 2 8.38 5.25 -2.94
N ALA A 3 8.35 4.18 -3.71
CA ALA A 3 7.41 3.10 -3.45
C ALA A 3 7.62 2.49 -2.07
N MET A 4 8.86 2.40 -1.66
CA MET A 4 9.14 1.85 -0.33
C MET A 4 8.59 2.74 0.76
N LEU A 5 8.71 4.05 0.61
CA LEU A 5 8.19 4.96 1.59
C LEU A 5 6.68 4.83 1.70
N TRP A 6 6.00 4.74 0.55
CA TRP A 6 4.56 4.58 0.56
C TRP A 6 4.17 3.27 1.22
N ALA A 7 4.89 2.20 0.91
CA ALA A 7 4.58 0.91 1.50
C ALA A 7 4.77 0.94 3.02
N GLN A 8 5.83 1.59 3.47
CA GLN A 8 6.07 1.68 4.91
C GLN A 8 4.98 2.47 5.59
N GLU A 9 4.55 3.55 4.97
CA GLU A 9 3.47 4.35 5.55
C GLU A 9 2.20 3.53 5.67
N ILE A 10 1.88 2.79 4.63
CA ILE A 10 0.67 1.98 4.64
C ILE A 10 0.77 0.90 5.70
N MET A 11 1.92 0.26 5.80
CA MET A 11 2.10 -0.79 6.77
C MET A 11 2.08 -0.25 8.21
N SER A 12 2.38 1.03 8.37
CA SER A 12 2.36 1.65 9.67
C SER A 12 0.97 2.13 10.06
N ALA A 13 0.03 2.09 9.15
CA ALA A 13 -1.32 2.55 9.44
C ALA A 13 -1.91 1.71 10.56
N GLU A 14 -2.66 2.37 11.42
CA GLU A 14 -3.25 1.67 12.56
C GLU A 14 -4.47 0.85 12.17
N THR A 15 -5.18 1.27 11.15
CA THR A 15 -6.37 0.56 10.73
C THR A 15 -6.32 0.32 9.24
N MET A 16 -7.18 -0.60 8.78
CA MET A 16 -7.28 -0.87 7.36
C MET A 16 -7.77 0.34 6.61
N GLU A 17 -8.63 1.13 7.23
CA GLU A 17 -9.14 2.31 6.58
C GLU A 17 -8.03 3.31 6.31
N ASP A 18 -7.15 3.48 7.29
CA ASP A 18 -6.02 4.37 7.10
C ASP A 18 -5.10 3.85 6.01
N ALA A 19 -4.85 2.55 6.03
CA ALA A 19 -3.99 1.95 5.03
C ALA A 19 -4.58 2.12 3.64
N ASN A 20 -5.88 1.92 3.51
CA ASN A 20 -6.54 2.09 2.22
C ASN A 20 -6.47 3.53 1.76
N ALA A 21 -6.66 4.46 2.66
CA ALA A 21 -6.61 5.87 2.31
C ALA A 21 -5.23 6.23 1.77
N LEU A 22 -4.20 5.75 2.44
CA LEU A 22 -2.84 6.00 1.97
C LEU A 22 -2.59 5.37 0.63
N TYR A 23 -3.08 4.16 0.44
CA TYR A 23 -2.91 3.46 -0.81
C TYR A 23 -3.58 4.22 -1.94
N GLU A 24 -4.76 4.75 -1.69
CA GLU A 24 -5.48 5.50 -2.70
C GLU A 24 -4.77 6.78 -3.08
N ARG A 25 -3.99 7.34 -2.15
CA ARG A 25 -3.28 8.57 -2.43
C ARG A 25 -2.02 8.34 -3.25
N CYS A 26 -1.58 7.10 -3.39
CA CYS A 26 -0.39 6.81 -4.15
C CYS A 26 -0.56 7.18 -5.62
N PRO A 27 0.47 7.74 -6.24
CA PRO A 27 0.44 7.94 -7.69
C PRO A 27 0.26 6.61 -8.38
N ARG A 28 -0.40 6.65 -9.52
CA ARG A 28 -0.69 5.41 -10.23
C ARG A 28 0.59 4.61 -10.51
N LEU A 29 1.66 5.30 -10.91
CA LEU A 29 2.90 4.60 -11.23
C LEU A 29 3.47 3.89 -10.01
N LEU A 30 3.41 4.52 -8.86
CA LEU A 30 3.92 3.92 -7.65
C LEU A 30 2.98 2.89 -7.07
N LYS A 31 1.69 3.05 -7.34
CA LYS A 31 0.70 2.16 -6.77
C LYS A 31 0.97 0.71 -7.11
N GLU A 32 1.36 0.45 -8.33
CA GLU A 32 1.63 -0.93 -8.73
C GLU A 32 2.80 -1.51 -7.96
N LYS A 33 3.84 -0.72 -7.76
CA LYS A 33 4.99 -1.20 -7.02
C LYS A 33 4.66 -1.37 -5.56
N VAL A 34 3.90 -0.45 -5.01
CA VAL A 34 3.48 -0.57 -3.61
C VAL A 34 2.63 -1.81 -3.44
N LYS A 35 1.75 -2.06 -4.39
CA LYS A 35 0.90 -3.24 -4.32
C LYS A 35 1.74 -4.51 -4.26
N ALA A 36 2.76 -4.61 -5.09
CA ALA A 36 3.62 -5.78 -5.09
C ALA A 36 4.32 -5.93 -3.74
N ILE A 37 4.78 -4.83 -3.18
CA ILE A 37 5.46 -4.88 -1.90
C ILE A 37 4.50 -5.34 -0.81
N LEU A 38 3.30 -4.81 -0.82
CA LEU A 38 2.32 -5.16 0.20
C LEU A 38 1.94 -6.63 0.11
N ILE A 39 1.78 -7.14 -1.09
CA ILE A 39 1.43 -8.54 -1.27
C ILE A 39 2.54 -9.42 -0.74
N LYS A 40 3.78 -9.07 -1.03
CA LYS A 40 4.91 -9.86 -0.57
C LYS A 40 5.01 -9.84 0.95
N SER A 41 4.58 -8.75 1.56
CA SER A 41 4.65 -8.64 3.00
C SER A 41 3.42 -9.21 3.69
N GLY A 42 2.49 -9.76 2.94
CA GLY A 42 1.31 -10.35 3.56
C GLY A 42 0.18 -9.37 3.78
N PHE A 43 0.24 -8.23 3.17
CA PHE A 43 -0.81 -7.22 3.31
C PHE A 43 -1.71 -7.19 2.09
N GLU A 44 -1.89 -8.32 1.43
CA GLU A 44 -2.68 -8.33 0.21
C GLU A 44 -4.13 -7.94 0.46
N GLU A 45 -4.59 -8.05 1.68
CA GLU A 45 -5.97 -7.65 1.97
C GLU A 45 -6.20 -6.19 1.67
N ILE A 46 -5.16 -5.37 1.85
CA ILE A 46 -5.28 -3.95 1.61
C ILE A 46 -5.46 -3.66 0.13
N VAL A 47 -4.76 -4.41 -0.71
CA VAL A 47 -4.80 -4.13 -2.14
C VAL A 47 -5.63 -5.13 -2.90
N GLN A 48 -6.38 -5.99 -2.22
CA GLN A 48 -7.16 -6.97 -2.89
C GLN A 48 -8.36 -6.36 -3.44
N GLU A 49 -8.49 -5.82 -4.54
CA GLU A 49 -9.64 -5.31 -4.99
C GLU A 49 -10.05 -5.97 -6.05
N GLU A 50 -10.05 -6.46 -6.43
CA GLU A 50 -10.63 -7.06 -7.33
C GLU A 50 -10.37 -7.24 -8.00
#